data_0582b4f419402725c6b8f21afc8351a8
#
_entry.id   0582b4f419402725c6b8f21afc8351a8
#
_cell.length_a   1.000
_cell.length_b   1.000
_cell.length_c   1.000
_cell.angle_alpha   90.00
_cell.angle_beta   90.00
_cell.angle_gamma   90.00
#
_symmetry.space_group_name_H-M   'P 1'
#
loop_
_entity.id
_entity.type
_entity.pdbx_description
1 polymer ?
#
loop_
_entity_poly.entity_id
_entity_poly.type
_entity_poly.pdbx_seq_one_letter_code
_entity_poly.pdbx_strand_id
1 'polypeptide(L)'
;MALPLSNGFESYTGNSGEILNTGFDLNVSFYMVRNEDKQVFWNMTFGTSYNKNKLLKLSEAVKEQMNELRSRQSSGMYYVYEEGNSVDAIYAVPTVGVDPSTGQLVYLYKDGTQSYKYDVSQRVVCGDRMPKLDGRLNTSFSWRGFSVYAGFTIRTGGQQYNQTYANK
;
A
#
# COMPACT_ATOMS: atom_id res chain seq x y z
N MET A 1 -7.88 22.32 -1.12
CA MET A 1 -7.36 23.21 -2.18
C MET A 1 -7.09 24.58 -1.60
N ALA A 2 -5.92 25.14 -1.85
CA ALA A 2 -5.66 26.54 -1.52
C ALA A 2 -6.33 27.45 -2.55
N LEU A 3 -6.97 28.53 -2.09
CA LEU A 3 -7.65 29.50 -2.93
C LEU A 3 -6.87 30.82 -2.94
N PRO A 4 -6.98 31.64 -3.99
CA PRO A 4 -6.47 33.00 -3.97
C PRO A 4 -7.11 33.80 -2.83
N LEU A 5 -6.31 34.59 -2.12
CA LEU A 5 -6.74 35.44 -0.99
C LEU A 5 -7.91 36.38 -1.34
N SER A 6 -8.09 36.68 -2.63
CA SER A 6 -9.20 37.51 -3.13
C SER A 6 -10.58 36.90 -2.91
N ASN A 7 -10.69 35.60 -2.62
CA ASN A 7 -11.97 34.91 -2.41
C ASN A 7 -12.43 34.90 -0.94
N GLY A 8 -11.65 35.48 -0.03
CA GLY A 8 -12.01 35.56 1.40
C GLY A 8 -11.89 34.24 2.19
N PHE A 9 -11.44 33.17 1.54
CA PHE A 9 -11.23 31.85 2.17
C PHE A 9 -9.83 31.36 1.83
N GLU A 10 -9.10 30.87 2.83
CA GLU A 10 -7.74 30.33 2.65
C GLU A 10 -7.75 28.93 2.00
N SER A 11 -8.79 28.16 2.22
CA SER A 11 -8.94 26.82 1.70
C SER A 11 -10.40 26.41 1.53
N TYR A 12 -10.61 25.47 0.65
CA TYR A 12 -11.92 24.92 0.35
C TYR A 12 -11.83 23.40 0.41
N THR A 13 -12.81 22.77 1.07
CA THR A 13 -12.95 21.31 1.14
C THR A 13 -14.08 20.89 0.21
N GLY A 14 -13.78 19.99 -0.70
CA GLY A 14 -14.74 19.45 -1.67
C GLY A 14 -14.45 18.00 -2.01
N ASN A 15 -15.39 17.33 -2.67
CA ASN A 15 -15.21 15.98 -3.15
C ASN A 15 -14.17 15.96 -4.27
N SER A 16 -13.03 15.30 -4.00
CA SER A 16 -11.89 15.22 -4.93
C SER A 16 -11.94 13.99 -5.83
N GLY A 17 -12.80 13.01 -5.54
CA GLY A 17 -12.88 11.78 -6.31
C GLY A 17 -13.77 10.73 -5.66
N GLU A 18 -13.86 9.58 -6.31
CA GLU A 18 -14.62 8.41 -5.89
C GLU A 18 -13.69 7.19 -5.81
N ILE A 19 -13.75 6.47 -4.70
CA ILE A 19 -12.93 5.28 -4.43
C ILE A 19 -13.86 4.11 -4.15
N LEU A 20 -13.63 3.00 -4.85
CA LEU A 20 -14.28 1.71 -4.57
C LEU A 20 -13.36 0.86 -3.70
N ASN A 21 -13.84 0.45 -2.54
CA ASN A 21 -13.20 -0.55 -1.70
C ASN A 21 -13.99 -1.85 -1.76
N THR A 22 -13.31 -2.94 -2.05
CA THR A 22 -13.90 -4.29 -2.11
C THR A 22 -13.04 -5.23 -1.29
N GLY A 23 -13.68 -6.00 -0.39
CA GLY A 23 -12.94 -6.90 0.47
C GLY A 23 -13.84 -7.83 1.25
N PHE A 24 -13.22 -8.63 2.10
CA PHE A 24 -13.91 -9.46 3.08
C PHE A 24 -13.11 -9.51 4.38
N ASP A 25 -13.82 -9.66 5.48
CA ASP A 25 -13.29 -9.91 6.81
C ASP A 25 -13.88 -11.21 7.33
N LEU A 26 -13.00 -12.09 7.80
CA LEU A 26 -13.38 -13.34 8.46
C LEU A 26 -12.77 -13.38 9.86
N ASN A 27 -13.59 -13.71 10.85
CA ASN A 27 -13.14 -13.88 12.24
C ASN A 27 -13.78 -15.13 12.81
N VAL A 28 -12.95 -16.09 13.22
CA VAL A 28 -13.40 -17.38 13.78
C VAL A 28 -12.74 -17.59 15.13
N SER A 29 -13.54 -17.82 16.14
CA SER A 29 -13.09 -18.16 17.50
C SER A 29 -13.64 -19.50 17.91
N PHE A 30 -12.80 -20.34 18.49
CA PHE A 30 -13.18 -21.66 18.97
C PHE A 30 -12.36 -22.07 20.16
N TYR A 31 -12.95 -22.95 20.98
CA TYR A 31 -12.26 -23.59 22.09
C TYR A 31 -11.62 -24.89 21.60
N MET A 32 -10.30 -24.99 21.71
CA MET A 32 -9.56 -26.25 21.51
C MET A 32 -9.78 -27.19 22.66
N VAL A 33 -9.78 -26.66 23.89
CA VAL A 33 -10.07 -27.39 25.11
C VAL A 33 -10.91 -26.51 26.01
N ARG A 34 -11.99 -27.06 26.53
CA ARG A 34 -12.80 -26.48 27.59
C ARG A 34 -13.14 -27.56 28.61
N ASN A 35 -12.46 -27.58 29.75
CA ASN A 35 -12.67 -28.54 30.83
C ASN A 35 -12.74 -27.77 32.15
N GLU A 36 -13.96 -27.72 32.69
CA GLU A 36 -14.24 -26.98 33.93
C GLU A 36 -13.72 -27.74 35.17
N ASP A 37 -13.81 -29.07 35.19
CA ASP A 37 -13.36 -29.90 36.30
C ASP A 37 -11.84 -29.79 36.52
N LYS A 38 -11.10 -29.76 35.41
CA LYS A 38 -9.63 -29.63 35.44
C LYS A 38 -9.18 -28.20 35.41
N GLN A 39 -10.10 -27.24 35.29
CA GLN A 39 -9.82 -25.78 35.11
C GLN A 39 -8.86 -25.52 33.95
N VAL A 40 -9.06 -26.20 32.81
CA VAL A 40 -8.28 -26.06 31.60
C VAL A 40 -9.12 -25.40 30.51
N PHE A 41 -8.66 -24.27 29.99
CA PHE A 41 -9.32 -23.56 28.92
C PHE A 41 -8.29 -23.18 27.88
N TRP A 42 -8.52 -23.57 26.64
CA TRP A 42 -7.68 -23.15 25.51
C TRP A 42 -8.56 -22.65 24.38
N ASN A 43 -8.45 -21.36 24.14
CA ASN A 43 -9.17 -20.66 23.09
C ASN A 43 -8.21 -20.22 21.98
N MET A 44 -8.67 -20.31 20.73
CA MET A 44 -7.99 -19.77 19.57
C MET A 44 -8.93 -18.87 18.77
N THR A 45 -8.40 -17.74 18.29
CA THR A 45 -9.11 -16.83 17.40
C THR A 45 -8.25 -16.61 16.16
N PHE A 46 -8.81 -16.95 15.02
CA PHE A 46 -8.22 -16.69 13.72
C PHE A 46 -9.00 -15.58 13.04
N GLY A 47 -8.31 -14.55 12.59
CA GLY A 47 -8.88 -13.45 11.82
C GLY A 47 -8.11 -13.27 10.53
N THR A 48 -8.81 -13.00 9.45
CA THR A 48 -8.17 -12.59 8.18
C THR A 48 -9.01 -11.54 7.49
N SER A 49 -8.35 -10.56 6.92
CA SER A 49 -8.98 -9.54 6.09
C SER A 49 -8.25 -9.38 4.77
N TYR A 50 -9.03 -9.19 3.72
CA TYR A 50 -8.57 -8.85 2.39
C TYR A 50 -9.29 -7.58 1.95
N ASN A 51 -8.55 -6.58 1.48
CA ASN A 51 -9.10 -5.37 0.92
C ASN A 51 -8.38 -4.98 -0.37
N LYS A 52 -9.16 -4.56 -1.36
CA LYS A 52 -8.68 -4.00 -2.62
C LYS A 52 -9.38 -2.67 -2.85
N ASN A 53 -8.60 -1.61 -2.97
CA ASN A 53 -9.12 -0.31 -3.36
C ASN A 53 -8.91 -0.06 -4.86
N LYS A 54 -9.78 0.76 -5.44
CA LYS A 54 -9.69 1.21 -6.81
C LYS A 54 -10.24 2.64 -6.90
N LEU A 55 -9.45 3.53 -7.45
CA LEU A 55 -9.88 4.89 -7.73
C LEU A 55 -10.77 4.89 -8.98
N LEU A 56 -12.04 5.26 -8.83
CA LEU A 56 -12.99 5.27 -9.93
C LEU A 56 -12.98 6.59 -10.68
N LYS A 57 -12.93 7.71 -9.95
CA LYS A 57 -13.02 9.04 -10.53
C LYS A 57 -12.20 10.05 -9.75
N LEU A 58 -11.59 10.99 -10.46
CA LEU A 58 -10.92 12.16 -9.91
C LEU A 58 -11.59 13.45 -10.42
N SER A 59 -11.60 14.48 -9.58
CA SER A 59 -11.99 15.83 -10.03
C SER A 59 -10.96 16.38 -11.02
N GLU A 60 -11.39 17.22 -11.95
CA GLU A 60 -10.50 17.82 -12.96
C GLU A 60 -9.32 18.57 -12.31
N ALA A 61 -9.58 19.30 -11.24
CA ALA A 61 -8.54 20.01 -10.53
C ALA A 61 -7.46 19.09 -9.93
N VAL A 62 -7.83 17.88 -9.45
CA VAL A 62 -6.87 16.89 -8.98
C VAL A 62 -6.13 16.25 -10.15
N LYS A 63 -6.79 16.03 -11.29
CA LYS A 63 -6.13 15.52 -12.50
C LYS A 63 -5.04 16.45 -13.00
N GLU A 64 -5.31 17.76 -13.05
CA GLU A 64 -4.32 18.77 -13.42
C GLU A 64 -3.11 18.76 -12.48
N GLN A 65 -3.36 18.74 -11.16
CA GLN A 65 -2.29 18.63 -10.17
C GLN A 65 -1.47 17.34 -10.32
N MET A 66 -2.13 16.20 -10.60
CA MET A 66 -1.43 14.93 -10.85
C MET A 66 -0.60 14.96 -12.12
N ASN A 67 -1.07 15.65 -13.18
CA ASN A 67 -0.31 15.82 -14.42
C ASN A 67 0.94 16.68 -14.20
N GLU A 68 0.85 17.75 -13.41
CA GLU A 68 2.02 18.53 -13.01
C GLU A 68 3.03 17.69 -12.22
N LEU A 69 2.57 16.90 -11.25
CA LEU A 69 3.44 16.00 -10.48
C LEU A 69 4.11 14.96 -11.37
N ARG A 70 3.39 14.43 -12.38
CA ARG A 70 3.95 13.47 -13.34
C ARG A 70 5.04 14.06 -14.21
N SER A 71 4.94 15.33 -14.56
CA SER A 71 5.94 16.01 -15.42
C SER A 71 7.24 16.34 -14.71
N ARG A 72 7.28 16.29 -13.38
CA ARG A 72 8.48 16.58 -12.60
C ARG A 72 9.55 15.52 -12.84
N GLN A 73 10.67 15.94 -13.40
CA GLN A 73 11.86 15.13 -13.68
C GLN A 73 12.63 14.84 -12.38
N SER A 74 12.11 13.91 -11.56
CA SER A 74 12.79 13.49 -10.35
C SER A 74 12.67 11.98 -10.18
N SER A 75 13.73 11.34 -9.76
CA SER A 75 13.77 9.91 -9.44
C SER A 75 13.08 9.56 -8.12
N GLY A 76 12.68 10.57 -7.33
CA GLY A 76 12.01 10.39 -6.06
C GLY A 76 10.61 9.78 -6.18
N MET A 77 10.11 9.28 -5.06
CA MET A 77 8.75 8.78 -4.96
C MET A 77 7.76 9.93 -4.96
N TYR A 78 6.81 9.90 -5.87
CA TYR A 78 5.64 10.78 -5.88
C TYR A 78 4.37 9.98 -5.69
N TYR A 79 3.46 10.54 -4.90
CA TYR A 79 2.10 10.04 -4.81
C TYR A 79 1.33 10.56 -6.02
N VAL A 80 1.08 9.71 -6.98
CA VAL A 80 0.29 10.01 -8.17
C VAL A 80 -0.97 9.17 -8.11
N TYR A 81 -2.10 9.82 -8.27
CA TYR A 81 -3.39 9.15 -8.37
C TYR A 81 -3.78 9.00 -9.84
N GLU A 82 -4.28 7.82 -10.20
CA GLU A 82 -4.74 7.51 -11.54
C GLU A 82 -6.01 6.69 -11.49
N GLU A 83 -7.01 7.11 -12.24
CA GLU A 83 -8.27 6.38 -12.34
C GLU A 83 -8.02 4.94 -12.83
N GLY A 84 -8.69 3.99 -12.20
CA GLY A 84 -8.51 2.58 -12.49
C GLY A 84 -7.46 1.85 -11.63
N ASN A 85 -6.54 2.59 -10.99
CA ASN A 85 -5.50 2.04 -10.13
C ASN A 85 -5.84 2.18 -8.63
N SER A 86 -5.02 1.55 -7.78
CA SER A 86 -5.08 1.75 -6.33
C SER A 86 -4.63 3.15 -5.95
N VAL A 87 -5.23 3.72 -4.89
CA VAL A 87 -4.76 4.98 -4.28
C VAL A 87 -3.40 4.83 -3.60
N ASP A 88 -3.00 3.60 -3.31
CA ASP A 88 -1.72 3.24 -2.71
C ASP A 88 -0.70 2.71 -3.74
N ALA A 89 -0.99 2.83 -5.03
CA ALA A 89 -0.12 2.38 -6.10
C ALA A 89 1.24 3.10 -6.07
N ILE A 90 2.30 2.33 -6.24
CA ILE A 90 3.68 2.83 -6.34
C ILE A 90 4.04 2.94 -7.81
N TYR A 91 4.36 4.16 -8.25
CA TYR A 91 4.77 4.44 -9.62
C TYR A 91 6.28 4.64 -9.68
N ALA A 92 6.95 3.90 -10.53
CA ALA A 92 8.38 4.01 -10.77
C ALA A 92 8.72 3.65 -12.22
N VAL A 93 9.90 4.05 -12.68
CA VAL A 93 10.50 3.52 -13.90
C VAL A 93 11.26 2.25 -13.52
N PRO A 94 10.87 1.07 -14.01
CA PRO A 94 11.56 -0.18 -13.69
C PRO A 94 13.02 -0.15 -14.13
N THR A 95 13.88 -0.87 -13.42
CA THR A 95 15.29 -1.02 -13.78
C THR A 95 15.63 -2.51 -13.97
N VAL A 96 16.46 -2.79 -14.94
CA VAL A 96 17.00 -4.14 -15.18
C VAL A 96 18.19 -4.40 -14.26
N GLY A 97 18.87 -3.35 -13.82
CA GLY A 97 20.06 -3.43 -12.98
C GLY A 97 21.12 -2.43 -13.41
N VAL A 98 22.34 -2.65 -12.94
CA VAL A 98 23.52 -1.87 -13.30
C VAL A 98 24.31 -2.62 -14.37
N ASP A 99 24.64 -1.95 -15.47
CA ASP A 99 25.52 -2.50 -16.51
C ASP A 99 26.95 -2.68 -15.93
N PRO A 100 27.46 -3.93 -15.87
CA PRO A 100 28.78 -4.19 -15.30
C PRO A 100 29.95 -3.51 -16.04
N SER A 101 29.77 -3.18 -17.31
CA SER A 101 30.80 -2.59 -18.15
C SER A 101 30.93 -1.08 -17.98
N THR A 102 29.80 -0.40 -17.73
CA THR A 102 29.74 1.07 -17.64
C THR A 102 29.46 1.57 -16.22
N GLY A 103 28.95 0.71 -15.32
CA GLY A 103 28.48 1.10 -13.99
C GLY A 103 27.20 1.93 -14.00
N GLN A 104 26.54 2.09 -15.14
CA GLN A 104 25.33 2.89 -15.27
C GLN A 104 24.07 2.06 -15.00
N LEU A 105 23.04 2.71 -14.44
CA LEU A 105 21.74 2.11 -14.22
C LEU A 105 20.98 1.98 -15.55
N VAL A 106 20.43 0.79 -15.82
CA VAL A 106 19.66 0.49 -17.03
C VAL A 106 18.18 0.50 -16.69
N TYR A 107 17.43 1.40 -17.31
CA TYR A 107 15.98 1.53 -17.16
C TYR A 107 15.24 0.69 -18.21
N LEU A 108 14.12 0.10 -17.82
CA LEU A 108 13.21 -0.61 -18.70
C LEU A 108 12.01 0.28 -19.03
N TYR A 109 11.83 0.63 -20.28
CA TYR A 109 10.72 1.45 -20.75
C TYR A 109 9.46 0.62 -20.98
N LYS A 110 8.30 1.28 -21.11
CA LYS A 110 6.98 0.67 -21.32
C LYS A 110 6.90 -0.22 -22.55
N ASP A 111 7.66 0.10 -23.58
CA ASP A 111 7.77 -0.65 -24.84
C ASP A 111 8.73 -1.84 -24.78
N GLY A 112 9.35 -2.07 -23.60
CA GLY A 112 10.34 -3.12 -23.41
C GLY A 112 11.76 -2.73 -23.83
N THR A 113 12.00 -1.53 -24.32
CA THR A 113 13.36 -1.04 -24.65
C THR A 113 14.15 -0.71 -23.39
N GLN A 114 15.46 -0.86 -23.48
CA GLN A 114 16.39 -0.51 -22.40
C GLN A 114 17.08 0.82 -22.71
N SER A 115 17.27 1.65 -21.68
CA SER A 115 17.91 2.95 -21.80
C SER A 115 18.72 3.29 -20.55
N TYR A 116 19.83 3.98 -20.71
CA TYR A 116 20.59 4.58 -19.61
C TYR A 116 20.00 5.91 -19.13
N LYS A 117 19.05 6.46 -19.86
CA LYS A 117 18.42 7.73 -19.53
C LYS A 117 17.16 7.51 -18.72
N TYR A 118 17.05 8.19 -17.57
CA TYR A 118 15.80 8.23 -16.81
C TYR A 118 14.78 9.11 -17.55
N ASP A 119 13.60 8.55 -17.79
CA ASP A 119 12.46 9.29 -18.37
C ASP A 119 11.22 9.08 -17.51
N VAL A 120 10.73 10.16 -16.93
CA VAL A 120 9.56 10.16 -16.05
C VAL A 120 8.27 9.70 -16.74
N SER A 121 8.17 9.87 -18.06
CA SER A 121 7.01 9.42 -18.85
C SER A 121 6.87 7.89 -18.89
N GLN A 122 7.97 7.18 -18.61
CA GLN A 122 8.06 5.71 -18.62
C GLN A 122 7.65 5.07 -17.29
N ARG A 123 7.16 5.86 -16.30
CA ARG A 123 6.66 5.32 -15.05
C ARG A 123 5.47 4.38 -15.27
N VAL A 124 5.52 3.25 -14.59
CA VAL A 124 4.44 2.25 -14.53
C VAL A 124 4.10 1.94 -13.07
N VAL A 125 2.98 1.28 -12.84
CA VAL A 125 2.64 0.75 -11.52
C VAL A 125 3.57 -0.43 -11.24
N CYS A 126 4.48 -0.25 -10.28
CA CYS A 126 5.44 -1.28 -9.87
C CYS A 126 4.97 -2.07 -8.66
N GLY A 127 3.99 -1.55 -7.92
CA GLY A 127 3.49 -2.20 -6.72
C GLY A 127 2.37 -1.43 -6.03
N ASP A 128 1.99 -1.95 -4.87
CA ASP A 128 0.97 -1.36 -4.02
C ASP A 128 1.46 -1.39 -2.56
N ARG A 129 1.30 -0.28 -1.84
CA ARG A 129 1.69 -0.20 -0.43
C ARG A 129 0.72 -0.93 0.48
N MET A 130 -0.53 -1.05 0.07
CA MET A 130 -1.55 -1.71 0.87
C MET A 130 -1.31 -3.22 0.90
N PRO A 131 -1.22 -3.83 2.08
CA PRO A 131 -1.17 -5.29 2.18
C PRO A 131 -2.41 -5.90 1.54
N LYS A 132 -2.21 -6.97 0.78
CA LYS A 132 -3.33 -7.70 0.15
C LYS A 132 -4.05 -8.60 1.15
N LEU A 133 -3.31 -9.13 2.12
CA LEU A 133 -3.83 -10.01 3.16
C LEU A 133 -3.28 -9.58 4.51
N ASP A 134 -4.16 -9.39 5.47
CA ASP A 134 -3.86 -9.20 6.89
C ASP A 134 -4.42 -10.41 7.64
N GLY A 135 -3.56 -11.17 8.32
CA GLY A 135 -3.90 -12.34 9.09
C GLY A 135 -3.58 -12.15 10.57
N ARG A 136 -4.45 -12.61 11.45
CA ARG A 136 -4.26 -12.60 12.90
C ARG A 136 -4.55 -13.95 13.49
N LEU A 137 -3.68 -14.41 14.38
CA LEU A 137 -3.86 -15.61 15.17
C LEU A 137 -3.62 -15.26 16.63
N ASN A 138 -4.65 -15.34 17.44
CA ASN A 138 -4.58 -15.17 18.89
C ASN A 138 -4.84 -16.50 19.56
N THR A 139 -4.06 -16.83 20.57
CA THR A 139 -4.28 -18.01 21.39
C THR A 139 -4.18 -17.64 22.87
N SER A 140 -5.09 -18.18 23.65
CA SER A 140 -5.14 -17.98 25.10
C SER A 140 -5.33 -19.32 25.77
N PHE A 141 -4.42 -19.67 26.64
CA PHE A 141 -4.43 -20.88 27.43
C PHE A 141 -4.48 -20.53 28.91
N SER A 142 -5.38 -21.15 29.64
CA SER A 142 -5.41 -21.00 31.09
C SER A 142 -5.57 -22.38 31.78
N TRP A 143 -4.86 -22.57 32.89
CA TRP A 143 -4.87 -23.74 33.71
C TRP A 143 -4.62 -23.40 35.17
N ARG A 144 -5.59 -23.71 36.06
CA ARG A 144 -5.47 -23.57 37.52
C ARG A 144 -4.88 -22.23 37.99
N GLY A 145 -5.35 -21.12 37.41
CA GLY A 145 -4.86 -19.78 37.76
C GLY A 145 -3.63 -19.31 36.99
N PHE A 146 -2.97 -20.19 36.24
CA PHE A 146 -1.93 -19.80 35.29
C PHE A 146 -2.56 -19.46 33.92
N SER A 147 -2.17 -18.34 33.32
CA SER A 147 -2.68 -17.95 32.01
C SER A 147 -1.56 -17.46 31.10
N VAL A 148 -1.60 -17.90 29.85
CA VAL A 148 -0.69 -17.48 28.76
C VAL A 148 -1.50 -16.99 27.60
N TYR A 149 -1.08 -15.84 27.05
CA TYR A 149 -1.63 -15.28 25.82
C TYR A 149 -0.52 -15.09 24.79
N ALA A 150 -0.78 -15.48 23.56
CA ALA A 150 0.10 -15.18 22.41
C ALA A 150 -0.73 -14.67 21.23
N GLY A 151 -0.25 -13.60 20.61
CA GLY A 151 -0.85 -12.98 19.43
C GLY A 151 0.16 -12.86 18.30
N PHE A 152 -0.25 -13.29 17.12
CA PHE A 152 0.55 -13.23 15.88
C PHE A 152 -0.22 -12.43 14.84
N THR A 153 0.50 -11.53 14.14
CA THR A 153 -0.05 -10.79 13.00
C THR A 153 0.86 -11.02 11.81
N ILE A 154 0.26 -11.35 10.68
CA ILE A 154 0.94 -11.59 9.40
C ILE A 154 0.34 -10.63 8.38
N ARG A 155 1.17 -9.83 7.73
CA ARG A 155 0.77 -8.97 6.62
C ARG A 155 1.57 -9.34 5.38
N THR A 156 0.88 -9.57 4.26
CA THR A 156 1.52 -9.97 3.01
C THR A 156 1.03 -9.15 1.83
N GLY A 157 1.89 -9.03 0.81
CA GLY A 157 1.56 -8.40 -0.47
C GLY A 157 1.66 -6.88 -0.50
N GLY A 158 1.97 -6.23 0.62
CA GLY A 158 2.33 -4.80 0.64
C GLY A 158 3.78 -4.60 0.20
N GLN A 159 4.03 -3.53 -0.55
CA GLN A 159 5.35 -3.13 -1.01
C GLN A 159 5.69 -1.74 -0.49
N GLN A 160 6.97 -1.50 -0.27
CA GLN A 160 7.45 -0.21 0.19
C GLN A 160 8.61 0.26 -0.67
N TYR A 161 8.59 1.54 -1.05
CA TYR A 161 9.70 2.17 -1.72
C TYR A 161 10.87 2.37 -0.73
N ASN A 162 12.04 1.87 -1.08
CA ASN A 162 13.24 2.02 -0.25
C ASN A 162 13.96 3.34 -0.58
N GLN A 163 13.56 4.41 0.08
CA GLN A 163 14.12 5.74 -0.13
C GLN A 163 15.59 5.85 0.29
N THR A 164 16.01 5.08 1.28
CA THR A 164 17.41 5.06 1.74
C THR A 164 18.35 4.54 0.66
N TYR A 165 17.89 3.59 -0.15
CA TYR A 165 18.68 3.04 -1.25
C TYR A 165 18.71 3.94 -2.49
N ALA A 166 17.61 4.68 -2.72
CA ALA A 166 17.48 5.56 -3.88
C ALA A 166 18.26 6.89 -3.75
N ASN A 167 18.62 7.28 -2.54
CA ASN A 167 19.34 8.53 -2.26
C ASN A 167 20.88 8.32 -2.11
N LYS A 168 21.39 7.16 -2.48
CA LYS A 168 22.82 6.86 -2.59
C LYS A 168 23.27 7.04 -4.04
#